data_cb821647475af5cbfbc6c93873fc54e4
#
_entry.id   cb821647475af5cbfbc6c93873fc54e4
#
_cell.length_a   1.000
_cell.length_b   1.000
_cell.length_c   1.000
_cell.angle_alpha   90.00
_cell.angle_beta   90.00
_cell.angle_gamma   90.00
#
_symmetry.space_group_name_H-M   'P 1'
#
loop_
_entity.id
_entity.type
_entity.pdbx_description
1 polymer ?
#
loop_
_entity_poly.entity_id
_entity_poly.type
_entity_poly.pdbx_seq_one_letter_code
_entity_poly.pdbx_strand_id
1 'polypeptide(L)'
;LIQRALILIVCVMGLWSAWPVAAQTPTSSPQPITPTRPATLTPTPFPIDVIYDTRVAFPHQVFFRIDIKLPATEVAGVTLVIDTINKLHTEINFPTDKPYSFAVGEVIATYIWEIPKDNPPPLFQPLRYTWRIKNTSGQQFEEVRSIEFTDERAVWQTTTALDNALTIIAPKDISRSIGSIQVELTDALTLLQEKVGQTPKVRLLIYDTGVTPGCGLDADKKPVYSAYKDDGSRAEQPCDLIQAETIYKASSDTVLQIGVDQNLTSALTASLVRDTYAPLWTGKPVPLWFSAGLEQFYQRQPNRDAFFTSREALRSDMPFTLAQMDTPPSAENAIVWNAQAYGMLIYLASRTGVENIFALARDIPQSASFEDAFKARMGFDIAGLVAAWQTWLFKRETENAYLYTPYLATTPTPTATVTQTQTPIPPTVTE
;
A
#
# COMPACT_ATOMS: atom_id res chain seq x y z
N LEU A 1 -15.59 -23.57 -35.16
CA LEU A 1 -14.51 -23.94 -36.11
C LEU A 1 -13.18 -23.64 -35.42
N ILE A 2 -12.50 -24.72 -35.06
CA ILE A 2 -11.28 -24.85 -34.26
C ILE A 2 -10.08 -24.69 -35.20
N GLN A 3 -9.10 -23.87 -34.81
CA GLN A 3 -7.76 -23.99 -35.37
C GLN A 3 -6.72 -24.01 -34.23
N ARG A 4 -6.16 -25.22 -34.02
CA ARG A 4 -5.04 -25.52 -33.13
C ARG A 4 -3.74 -25.09 -33.82
N ALA A 5 -2.90 -24.33 -33.15
CA ALA A 5 -1.51 -24.13 -33.51
C ALA A 5 -0.61 -24.90 -32.55
N LEU A 6 0.09 -25.88 -33.12
CA LEU A 6 1.08 -26.74 -32.46
C LEU A 6 2.43 -26.01 -32.50
N ILE A 7 3.04 -25.75 -31.35
CA ILE A 7 4.43 -25.26 -31.28
C ILE A 7 5.33 -26.42 -30.86
N LEU A 8 6.23 -26.76 -31.78
CA LEU A 8 7.26 -27.79 -31.66
C LEU A 8 8.46 -27.21 -30.88
N ILE A 9 8.78 -27.80 -29.70
CA ILE A 9 10.01 -27.48 -28.95
C ILE A 9 11.09 -28.49 -29.37
N VAL A 10 12.15 -28.01 -30.00
CA VAL A 10 13.35 -28.76 -30.31
C VAL A 10 14.33 -28.67 -29.14
N CYS A 11 14.55 -29.79 -28.47
CA CYS A 11 15.65 -29.95 -27.48
C CYS A 11 16.97 -30.18 -28.24
N VAL A 12 17.93 -29.28 -28.10
CA VAL A 12 19.32 -29.49 -28.51
C VAL A 12 20.14 -29.84 -27.28
N MET A 13 20.52 -31.12 -27.17
CA MET A 13 21.54 -31.58 -26.22
C MET A 13 22.93 -31.25 -26.79
N GLY A 14 23.65 -30.34 -26.14
CA GLY A 14 25.05 -30.04 -26.45
C GLY A 14 25.98 -30.86 -25.57
N LEU A 15 26.75 -31.75 -26.20
CA LEU A 15 27.84 -32.54 -25.62
C LEU A 15 29.01 -31.60 -25.24
N TRP A 16 29.43 -31.63 -24.01
CA TRP A 16 30.68 -31.01 -23.55
C TRP A 16 31.86 -31.91 -23.84
N SER A 17 32.69 -31.52 -24.80
CA SER A 17 34.05 -32.08 -24.99
C SER A 17 35.06 -31.14 -24.31
N ALA A 18 35.75 -31.66 -23.30
CA ALA A 18 36.86 -30.99 -22.63
C ALA A 18 38.10 -30.98 -23.57
N TRP A 19 38.61 -29.76 -23.83
CA TRP A 19 39.90 -29.57 -24.51
C TRP A 19 40.93 -29.04 -23.51
N PRO A 20 42.20 -29.49 -23.60
CA PRO A 20 43.26 -29.06 -22.69
C PRO A 20 43.69 -27.63 -23.02
N VAL A 21 43.75 -26.79 -21.99
CA VAL A 21 44.22 -25.39 -22.06
C VAL A 21 45.73 -25.39 -22.13
N ALA A 22 46.31 -25.02 -23.27
CA ALA A 22 47.72 -24.66 -23.38
C ALA A 22 47.92 -23.25 -22.79
N ALA A 23 48.86 -23.14 -21.84
CA ALA A 23 49.25 -21.87 -21.25
C ALA A 23 49.87 -20.96 -22.31
N GLN A 24 49.22 -19.87 -22.63
CA GLN A 24 49.75 -18.79 -23.45
C GLN A 24 50.37 -17.71 -22.56
N THR A 25 51.60 -17.37 -22.83
CA THR A 25 52.37 -16.26 -22.26
C THR A 25 51.64 -14.93 -22.55
N PRO A 26 51.47 -14.00 -21.60
CA PRO A 26 50.81 -12.76 -21.90
C PRO A 26 51.67 -11.87 -22.77
N THR A 27 51.29 -11.72 -24.02
CA THR A 27 51.78 -10.64 -24.90
C THR A 27 51.12 -9.36 -24.49
N SER A 28 51.88 -8.35 -24.05
CA SER A 28 51.40 -7.04 -23.73
C SER A 28 50.74 -6.38 -24.96
N SER A 29 49.41 -6.41 -24.97
CA SER A 29 48.62 -5.71 -25.98
C SER A 29 48.68 -4.20 -25.70
N PRO A 30 48.91 -3.34 -26.71
CA PRO A 30 48.86 -1.89 -26.50
C PRO A 30 47.46 -1.49 -25.99
N GLN A 31 47.43 -0.76 -24.87
CA GLN A 31 46.15 -0.22 -24.35
C GLN A 31 45.43 0.61 -25.39
N PRO A 32 44.17 0.34 -25.69
CA PRO A 32 43.39 1.21 -26.55
C PRO A 32 43.29 2.60 -25.91
N ILE A 33 43.72 3.62 -26.64
CA ILE A 33 43.53 5.01 -26.26
C ILE A 33 42.01 5.24 -26.18
N THR A 34 41.48 5.28 -24.95
CA THR A 34 40.09 5.64 -24.71
C THR A 34 39.89 7.07 -25.21
N PRO A 35 39.00 7.32 -26.19
CA PRO A 35 38.72 8.68 -26.62
C PRO A 35 38.25 9.48 -25.41
N THR A 36 39.00 10.49 -25.03
CA THR A 36 38.61 11.43 -23.98
C THR A 36 37.30 12.07 -24.42
N ARG A 37 36.22 11.70 -23.76
CA ARG A 37 34.90 12.32 -23.99
C ARG A 37 35.08 13.80 -23.81
N PRO A 38 34.73 14.67 -24.81
CA PRO A 38 34.83 16.08 -24.65
C PRO A 38 34.11 16.48 -23.37
N ALA A 39 34.76 17.25 -22.52
CA ALA A 39 34.18 17.77 -21.30
C ALA A 39 32.88 18.49 -21.68
N THR A 40 31.77 17.97 -21.25
CA THR A 40 30.47 18.65 -21.37
C THR A 40 30.62 19.90 -20.55
N LEU A 41 30.75 21.05 -21.24
CA LEU A 41 30.82 22.35 -20.57
C LEU A 41 29.54 22.48 -19.76
N THR A 42 29.64 22.40 -18.44
CA THR A 42 28.53 22.72 -17.54
C THR A 42 28.17 24.18 -17.83
N PRO A 43 26.95 24.47 -18.28
CA PRO A 43 26.56 25.84 -18.59
C PRO A 43 26.78 26.68 -17.33
N THR A 44 27.50 27.79 -17.48
CA THR A 44 27.71 28.74 -16.37
C THR A 44 26.33 29.29 -16.01
N PRO A 45 25.83 29.11 -14.79
CA PRO A 45 24.55 29.67 -14.40
C PRO A 45 24.63 31.18 -14.47
N PHE A 46 23.70 31.83 -15.15
CA PHE A 46 23.61 33.29 -15.13
C PHE A 46 22.65 33.72 -14.03
N PRO A 47 22.99 34.74 -13.25
CA PRO A 47 22.11 35.22 -12.20
C PRO A 47 20.88 35.86 -12.84
N ILE A 48 19.71 35.39 -12.40
CA ILE A 48 18.40 35.87 -12.88
C ILE A 48 17.51 36.10 -11.67
N ASP A 49 16.77 37.18 -11.65
CA ASP A 49 15.74 37.44 -10.65
C ASP A 49 14.39 36.91 -11.16
N VAL A 50 13.78 35.98 -10.37
CA VAL A 50 12.54 35.32 -10.73
C VAL A 50 11.60 35.25 -9.53
N ILE A 51 10.31 35.46 -9.80
CA ILE A 51 9.24 35.28 -8.81
C ILE A 51 8.38 34.10 -9.24
N TYR A 52 8.16 33.18 -8.31
CA TYR A 52 7.34 32.00 -8.52
C TYR A 52 6.01 32.13 -7.80
N ASP A 53 4.93 31.75 -8.48
CA ASP A 53 3.60 31.62 -7.89
C ASP A 53 3.02 30.27 -8.32
N THR A 54 3.01 29.31 -7.41
CA THR A 54 2.48 27.98 -7.68
C THR A 54 1.41 27.65 -6.64
N ARG A 55 0.21 27.30 -7.09
CA ARG A 55 -0.97 27.08 -6.24
C ARG A 55 -1.72 25.82 -6.68
N VAL A 56 -2.33 25.14 -5.72
CA VAL A 56 -3.15 23.95 -5.97
C VAL A 56 -4.61 24.31 -5.94
N ALA A 57 -5.38 23.97 -6.98
CA ALA A 57 -6.83 23.92 -6.97
C ALA A 57 -7.23 22.44 -6.88
N PHE A 58 -7.13 21.92 -5.67
CA PHE A 58 -7.34 20.50 -5.37
C PHE A 58 -8.80 20.08 -5.70
N PRO A 59 -9.03 18.91 -6.29
CA PRO A 59 -8.05 17.90 -6.71
C PRO A 59 -7.71 17.95 -8.20
N HIS A 60 -8.13 18.98 -8.92
CA HIS A 60 -8.21 18.96 -10.38
C HIS A 60 -7.10 19.71 -11.09
N GLN A 61 -6.49 20.73 -10.45
CA GLN A 61 -5.55 21.61 -11.13
C GLN A 61 -4.37 22.01 -10.25
N VAL A 62 -3.23 22.28 -10.91
CA VAL A 62 -2.15 23.07 -10.34
C VAL A 62 -1.84 24.25 -11.26
N PHE A 63 -1.88 25.44 -10.70
CA PHE A 63 -1.50 26.68 -11.38
C PHE A 63 -0.03 26.93 -11.17
N PHE A 64 0.71 27.14 -12.25
CA PHE A 64 2.12 27.50 -12.27
C PHE A 64 2.28 28.86 -12.90
N ARG A 65 3.05 29.73 -12.25
CA ARG A 65 3.45 31.03 -12.79
C ARG A 65 4.90 31.33 -12.44
N ILE A 66 5.60 31.89 -13.39
CA ILE A 66 6.94 32.46 -13.21
C ILE A 66 6.97 33.86 -13.79
N ASP A 67 7.47 34.83 -13.02
CA ASP A 67 7.74 36.19 -13.44
C ASP A 67 9.27 36.35 -13.55
N ILE A 68 9.76 36.55 -14.75
CA ILE A 68 11.17 36.63 -15.08
C ILE A 68 11.54 38.09 -15.24
N LYS A 69 12.45 38.61 -14.41
CA LYS A 69 12.87 40.01 -14.39
C LYS A 69 13.95 40.31 -15.47
N LEU A 70 13.71 39.80 -16.66
CA LEU A 70 14.52 40.06 -17.84
C LEU A 70 13.67 40.64 -18.96
N PRO A 71 14.24 41.52 -19.82
CA PRO A 71 13.56 41.94 -21.04
C PRO A 71 13.24 40.74 -21.94
N ALA A 72 12.07 40.74 -22.55
CA ALA A 72 11.63 39.67 -23.45
C ALA A 72 12.63 39.39 -24.59
N THR A 73 13.38 40.43 -25.04
CA THR A 73 14.42 40.32 -26.05
C THR A 73 15.64 39.53 -25.62
N GLU A 74 15.81 39.31 -24.33
CA GLU A 74 16.92 38.54 -23.75
C GLU A 74 16.54 37.11 -23.44
N VAL A 75 15.25 36.76 -23.45
CA VAL A 75 14.75 35.41 -23.17
C VAL A 75 14.51 34.65 -24.48
N ALA A 76 15.26 33.56 -24.70
CA ALA A 76 15.13 32.69 -25.87
C ALA A 76 14.13 31.55 -25.68
N GLY A 77 13.84 31.13 -24.44
CA GLY A 77 12.88 30.08 -24.15
C GLY A 77 12.62 29.90 -22.66
N VAL A 78 11.42 29.49 -22.35
CA VAL A 78 10.98 29.10 -21.00
C VAL A 78 10.33 27.71 -21.09
N THR A 79 10.74 26.82 -20.21
CA THR A 79 10.20 25.46 -20.16
C THR A 79 9.82 25.13 -18.72
N LEU A 80 8.64 24.56 -18.53
CA LEU A 80 8.20 23.95 -17.28
C LEU A 80 8.21 22.44 -17.43
N VAL A 81 8.90 21.75 -16.53
CA VAL A 81 8.91 20.29 -16.44
C VAL A 81 8.22 19.91 -15.14
N ILE A 82 7.23 19.01 -15.20
CA ILE A 82 6.49 18.50 -14.05
C ILE A 82 6.78 17.02 -13.94
N ASP A 83 7.33 16.61 -12.79
CA ASP A 83 7.65 15.22 -12.48
C ASP A 83 6.89 14.77 -11.24
N THR A 84 6.13 13.68 -11.37
CA THR A 84 5.40 13.11 -10.24
C THR A 84 6.02 11.79 -9.77
N ILE A 85 5.78 11.43 -8.51
CA ILE A 85 6.25 10.17 -7.94
C ILE A 85 5.70 8.96 -8.72
N ASN A 86 4.48 9.05 -9.25
CA ASN A 86 3.86 8.02 -10.09
C ASN A 86 4.34 8.03 -11.55
N LYS A 87 5.51 8.67 -11.80
CA LYS A 87 6.22 8.71 -13.07
C LYS A 87 5.49 9.42 -14.22
N LEU A 88 4.54 10.28 -13.92
CA LEU A 88 4.07 11.24 -14.90
C LEU A 88 5.19 12.25 -15.15
N HIS A 89 5.52 12.45 -16.42
CA HIS A 89 6.44 13.46 -16.88
C HIS A 89 5.73 14.33 -17.90
N THR A 90 5.70 15.64 -17.66
CA THR A 90 5.07 16.60 -18.58
C THR A 90 6.05 17.74 -18.81
N GLU A 91 6.38 18.00 -20.07
CA GLU A 91 7.23 19.11 -20.46
C GLU A 91 6.44 20.11 -21.31
N ILE A 92 6.42 21.36 -20.88
CA ILE A 92 5.71 22.46 -21.50
C ILE A 92 6.73 23.50 -21.94
N ASN A 93 6.82 23.71 -23.26
CA ASN A 93 7.64 24.74 -23.85
C ASN A 93 6.78 25.96 -24.17
N PHE A 94 7.12 27.09 -23.59
CA PHE A 94 6.42 28.34 -23.84
C PHE A 94 6.96 28.99 -25.09
N PRO A 95 6.13 29.28 -26.10
CA PRO A 95 6.57 29.93 -27.30
C PRO A 95 7.01 31.37 -27.03
N THR A 96 8.19 31.73 -27.49
CA THR A 96 8.79 33.07 -27.29
C THR A 96 8.23 34.13 -28.20
N ASP A 97 7.51 33.74 -29.26
CA ASP A 97 6.92 34.61 -30.29
C ASP A 97 5.51 35.13 -29.97
N LYS A 98 4.88 34.58 -28.92
CA LYS A 98 3.60 35.07 -28.40
C LYS A 98 3.84 35.80 -27.08
N PRO A 99 3.52 37.09 -26.99
CA PRO A 99 3.65 37.82 -25.74
C PRO A 99 2.69 37.21 -24.72
N TYR A 100 3.20 36.41 -23.78
CA TYR A 100 2.54 36.20 -22.50
C TYR A 100 2.41 37.59 -21.87
N SER A 101 1.25 37.92 -21.35
CA SER A 101 0.87 39.20 -20.75
C SER A 101 2.07 39.97 -20.13
N PHE A 102 2.72 40.86 -20.92
CA PHE A 102 3.87 41.62 -20.46
C PHE A 102 3.37 42.86 -19.69
N ALA A 103 3.65 42.89 -18.40
CA ALA A 103 3.97 44.18 -17.82
C ALA A 103 5.26 44.70 -18.54
N VAL A 104 5.30 45.95 -18.92
CA VAL A 104 6.40 46.53 -19.72
C VAL A 104 7.74 46.13 -19.10
N GLY A 105 8.50 45.27 -19.77
CA GLY A 105 9.85 44.85 -19.38
C GLY A 105 10.04 43.50 -18.67
N GLU A 106 8.98 42.71 -18.45
CA GLU A 106 9.10 41.42 -17.77
C GLU A 106 8.46 40.28 -18.60
N VAL A 107 9.00 39.07 -18.46
CA VAL A 107 8.43 37.88 -19.09
C VAL A 107 7.61 37.09 -18.03
N ILE A 108 6.34 36.89 -18.26
CA ILE A 108 5.47 36.12 -17.42
C ILE A 108 5.04 34.85 -18.17
N ALA A 109 5.30 33.68 -17.62
CA ALA A 109 4.77 32.42 -18.14
C ALA A 109 3.79 31.81 -17.11
N THR A 110 2.61 31.44 -17.60
CA THR A 110 1.56 30.77 -16.79
C THR A 110 1.18 29.47 -17.43
N TYR A 111 0.86 28.47 -16.61
CA TYR A 111 0.36 27.18 -17.06
C TYR A 111 -0.59 26.61 -16.02
N ILE A 112 -1.76 26.15 -16.48
CA ILE A 112 -2.70 25.39 -15.67
C ILE A 112 -2.54 23.91 -16.04
N TRP A 113 -2.05 23.13 -15.11
CA TRP A 113 -1.96 21.69 -15.27
C TRP A 113 -3.23 21.03 -14.79
N GLU A 114 -4.00 20.48 -15.72
CA GLU A 114 -5.14 19.65 -15.42
C GLU A 114 -4.65 18.28 -14.92
N ILE A 115 -5.07 17.91 -13.73
CA ILE A 115 -4.67 16.64 -13.12
C ILE A 115 -5.30 15.47 -13.88
N PRO A 116 -4.50 14.50 -14.37
CA PRO A 116 -5.04 13.35 -15.06
C PRO A 116 -5.93 12.51 -14.13
N LYS A 117 -7.19 12.28 -14.51
CA LYS A 117 -8.16 11.52 -13.71
C LYS A 117 -7.73 10.07 -13.52
N ASP A 118 -7.07 9.47 -14.53
CA ASP A 118 -6.67 8.07 -14.54
C ASP A 118 -5.41 7.80 -13.70
N ASN A 119 -4.58 8.82 -13.47
CA ASN A 119 -3.33 8.70 -12.74
C ASN A 119 -3.00 9.99 -11.99
N PRO A 120 -3.82 10.43 -11.03
CA PRO A 120 -3.56 11.65 -10.27
C PRO A 120 -2.29 11.52 -9.43
N PRO A 121 -1.56 12.62 -9.17
CA PRO A 121 -0.45 12.59 -8.23
C PRO A 121 -0.97 12.17 -6.85
N PRO A 122 -0.16 11.41 -6.08
CA PRO A 122 -0.57 11.02 -4.74
C PRO A 122 -0.78 12.23 -3.84
N LEU A 123 -1.89 12.20 -3.09
CA LEU A 123 -2.24 13.27 -2.16
C LEU A 123 -1.20 13.42 -1.05
N PHE A 124 -0.96 14.64 -0.60
CA PHE A 124 0.01 14.95 0.46
C PHE A 124 1.44 14.45 0.13
N GLN A 125 1.76 14.43 -1.16
CA GLN A 125 3.10 14.17 -1.64
C GLN A 125 3.63 15.43 -2.35
N PRO A 126 4.95 15.66 -2.31
CA PRO A 126 5.54 16.74 -3.05
C PRO A 126 5.41 16.49 -4.56
N LEU A 127 4.80 17.43 -5.24
CA LEU A 127 4.84 17.56 -6.69
C LEU A 127 6.10 18.33 -7.05
N ARG A 128 7.05 17.67 -7.71
CA ARG A 128 8.29 18.31 -8.16
C ARG A 128 8.09 18.93 -9.52
N TYR A 129 8.64 20.11 -9.72
CA TYR A 129 8.65 20.78 -11.01
C TYR A 129 9.94 21.56 -11.18
N THR A 130 10.31 21.79 -12.45
CA THR A 130 11.55 22.46 -12.82
C THR A 130 11.24 23.54 -13.83
N TRP A 131 11.66 24.75 -13.54
CA TRP A 131 11.70 25.83 -14.53
C TRP A 131 13.07 25.88 -15.18
N ARG A 132 13.07 25.91 -16.52
CA ARG A 132 14.26 26.09 -17.34
C ARG A 132 14.10 27.38 -18.16
N ILE A 133 15.02 28.28 -18.02
CA ILE A 133 15.04 29.55 -18.76
C ILE A 133 16.31 29.59 -19.57
N LYS A 134 16.19 29.84 -20.89
CA LYS A 134 17.31 30.01 -21.79
C LYS A 134 17.33 31.45 -22.27
N ASN A 135 18.50 32.12 -22.17
CA ASN A 135 18.67 33.46 -22.72
C ASN A 135 19.13 33.37 -24.19
N THR A 136 19.13 34.55 -24.87
CA THR A 136 19.55 34.69 -26.28
C THR A 136 21.04 34.43 -26.50
N SER A 137 21.90 34.54 -25.47
CA SER A 137 23.31 34.15 -25.52
C SER A 137 23.53 32.64 -25.32
N GLY A 138 22.49 31.85 -25.15
CA GLY A 138 22.54 30.40 -25.00
C GLY A 138 22.82 29.91 -23.58
N GLN A 139 22.93 30.81 -22.60
CA GLN A 139 23.03 30.40 -21.19
C GLN A 139 21.69 29.88 -20.69
N GLN A 140 21.75 28.93 -19.75
CA GLN A 140 20.55 28.28 -19.17
C GLN A 140 20.54 28.45 -17.66
N PHE A 141 19.37 28.83 -17.14
CA PHE A 141 19.03 28.78 -15.73
C PHE A 141 18.06 27.64 -15.51
N GLU A 142 18.27 26.86 -14.45
CA GLU A 142 17.41 25.78 -14.07
C GLU A 142 17.16 25.79 -12.55
N GLU A 143 15.90 25.76 -12.14
CA GLU A 143 15.53 25.69 -10.73
C GLU A 143 14.46 24.63 -10.48
N VAL A 144 14.80 23.69 -9.59
CA VAL A 144 13.91 22.61 -9.14
C VAL A 144 13.16 23.09 -7.91
N ARG A 145 11.85 23.00 -7.95
CA ARG A 145 10.95 23.36 -6.84
C ARG A 145 9.97 22.22 -6.54
N SER A 146 9.25 22.35 -5.44
CA SER A 146 8.16 21.44 -5.10
C SER A 146 7.01 22.18 -4.44
N ILE A 147 5.80 21.66 -4.64
CA ILE A 147 4.61 22.06 -3.91
C ILE A 147 3.90 20.81 -3.39
N GLU A 148 3.33 20.89 -2.20
CA GLU A 148 2.54 19.79 -1.66
C GLU A 148 1.15 19.76 -2.31
N PHE A 149 0.77 18.60 -2.85
CA PHE A 149 -0.54 18.41 -3.49
C PHE A 149 -1.59 18.11 -2.42
N THR A 150 -2.17 19.17 -1.83
CA THR A 150 -3.06 19.10 -0.66
C THR A 150 -4.40 19.79 -0.90
N ASP A 151 -5.40 19.40 -0.10
CA ASP A 151 -6.69 20.12 -0.03
C ASP A 151 -6.58 21.25 1.01
N GLU A 152 -6.54 22.49 0.54
CA GLU A 152 -6.39 23.70 1.38
C GLU A 152 -7.64 24.01 2.23
N ARG A 153 -8.77 23.32 2.01
CA ARG A 153 -10.02 23.59 2.71
C ARG A 153 -10.08 23.03 4.12
N ALA A 154 -9.20 22.11 4.47
CA ALA A 154 -9.11 21.52 5.80
C ALA A 154 -7.73 21.75 6.42
N VAL A 155 -7.68 21.81 7.73
CA VAL A 155 -6.43 21.75 8.48
C VAL A 155 -6.10 20.29 8.71
N TRP A 156 -5.04 19.82 8.07
CA TRP A 156 -4.60 18.43 8.14
C TRP A 156 -3.64 18.18 9.29
N GLN A 157 -3.73 17.01 9.87
CA GLN A 157 -2.80 16.50 10.87
C GLN A 157 -2.16 15.22 10.35
N THR A 158 -0.84 15.16 10.43
CA THR A 158 -0.07 13.95 10.14
C THR A 158 0.40 13.31 11.43
N THR A 159 0.12 12.01 11.57
CA THR A 159 0.57 11.19 12.69
C THR A 159 1.39 10.03 12.15
N THR A 160 2.55 9.77 12.74
CA THR A 160 3.45 8.68 12.32
C THR A 160 3.68 7.69 13.45
N ALA A 161 3.93 6.43 13.09
CA ALA A 161 4.31 5.36 14.00
C ALA A 161 5.29 4.39 13.30
N LEU A 162 5.95 3.52 14.08
CA LEU A 162 6.87 2.49 13.60
C LEU A 162 7.94 3.05 12.66
N ASP A 163 8.68 4.06 13.10
CA ASP A 163 9.74 4.71 12.32
C ASP A 163 9.26 5.15 10.91
N ASN A 164 8.06 5.74 10.85
CA ASN A 164 7.37 6.18 9.64
C ASN A 164 6.90 5.05 8.70
N ALA A 165 6.86 3.80 9.15
CA ALA A 165 6.20 2.75 8.40
C ALA A 165 4.68 2.99 8.32
N LEU A 166 4.10 3.63 9.33
CA LEU A 166 2.71 4.08 9.32
C LEU A 166 2.66 5.61 9.34
N THR A 167 2.00 6.20 8.34
CA THR A 167 1.68 7.63 8.27
C THR A 167 0.18 7.78 8.11
N ILE A 168 -0.48 8.42 9.06
CA ILE A 168 -1.91 8.73 9.01
C ILE A 168 -2.07 10.21 8.80
N ILE A 169 -2.79 10.60 7.76
CA ILE A 169 -3.11 11.97 7.40
C ILE A 169 -4.62 12.13 7.52
N ALA A 170 -5.08 13.04 8.35
CA ALA A 170 -6.51 13.24 8.60
C ALA A 170 -6.81 14.70 8.94
N PRO A 171 -8.04 15.18 8.73
CA PRO A 171 -8.48 16.47 9.24
C PRO A 171 -8.34 16.54 10.76
N LYS A 172 -7.93 17.70 11.27
CA LYS A 172 -7.61 17.89 12.70
C LYS A 172 -8.82 17.65 13.62
N ASP A 173 -10.01 17.83 13.12
CA ASP A 173 -11.28 17.67 13.85
C ASP A 173 -11.71 16.22 14.03
N ILE A 174 -11.14 15.26 13.26
CA ILE A 174 -11.45 13.81 13.41
C ILE A 174 -10.61 13.12 14.50
N SER A 175 -9.96 13.84 15.37
CA SER A 175 -8.93 13.35 16.29
C SER A 175 -9.32 12.15 17.17
N ARG A 176 -10.63 11.94 17.45
CA ARG A 176 -11.08 10.82 18.31
C ARG A 176 -10.88 9.44 17.71
N SER A 177 -11.04 9.31 16.40
CA SER A 177 -10.93 8.02 15.71
C SER A 177 -9.49 7.67 15.35
N ILE A 178 -8.62 8.67 15.18
CA ILE A 178 -7.24 8.47 14.75
C ILE A 178 -6.45 7.62 15.74
N GLY A 179 -6.62 7.86 17.04
CA GLY A 179 -5.89 7.12 18.07
C GLY A 179 -6.18 5.62 18.08
N SER A 180 -7.45 5.21 17.90
CA SER A 180 -7.81 3.80 17.82
C SER A 180 -7.31 3.17 16.53
N ILE A 181 -7.46 3.84 15.39
CA ILE A 181 -6.95 3.40 14.10
C ILE A 181 -5.44 3.22 14.14
N GLN A 182 -4.72 4.19 14.70
CA GLN A 182 -3.27 4.11 14.84
C GLN A 182 -2.85 2.89 15.66
N VAL A 183 -3.50 2.65 16.79
CA VAL A 183 -3.17 1.51 17.67
C VAL A 183 -3.41 0.18 16.95
N GLU A 184 -4.58 0.00 16.31
CA GLU A 184 -4.90 -1.26 15.63
C GLU A 184 -3.98 -1.53 14.43
N LEU A 185 -3.68 -0.50 13.62
CA LEU A 185 -2.75 -0.65 12.50
C LEU A 185 -1.31 -0.86 12.96
N THR A 186 -0.89 -0.23 14.05
CA THR A 186 0.43 -0.47 14.65
C THR A 186 0.57 -1.90 15.12
N ASP A 187 -0.45 -2.44 15.79
CA ASP A 187 -0.46 -3.83 16.24
C ASP A 187 -0.41 -4.80 15.05
N ALA A 188 -1.22 -4.55 14.00
CA ALA A 188 -1.23 -5.39 12.80
C ALA A 188 0.12 -5.36 12.06
N LEU A 189 0.72 -4.18 11.88
CA LEU A 189 2.03 -4.03 11.25
C LEU A 189 3.15 -4.69 12.07
N THR A 190 3.11 -4.56 13.39
CA THR A 190 4.06 -5.22 14.29
C THR A 190 3.95 -6.74 14.16
N LEU A 191 2.72 -7.26 14.15
CA LEU A 191 2.49 -8.69 13.98
C LEU A 191 2.93 -9.18 12.59
N LEU A 192 2.70 -8.41 11.52
CA LEU A 192 3.20 -8.72 10.18
C LEU A 192 4.73 -8.76 10.17
N GLN A 193 5.40 -7.79 10.79
CA GLN A 193 6.86 -7.80 10.92
C GLN A 193 7.36 -9.04 11.66
N GLU A 194 6.73 -9.41 12.77
CA GLU A 194 7.13 -10.59 13.54
C GLU A 194 6.91 -11.90 12.79
N LYS A 195 5.76 -12.03 12.11
CA LYS A 195 5.36 -13.29 11.48
C LYS A 195 5.83 -13.47 10.05
N VAL A 196 6.02 -12.37 9.30
CA VAL A 196 6.40 -12.39 7.88
C VAL A 196 7.80 -11.82 7.64
N GLY A 197 8.31 -11.02 8.57
CA GLY A 197 9.60 -10.33 8.42
C GLY A 197 9.53 -9.10 7.53
N GLN A 198 8.33 -8.58 7.25
CA GLN A 198 8.10 -7.42 6.41
C GLN A 198 7.20 -6.40 7.12
N THR A 199 7.58 -5.13 7.04
CA THR A 199 6.73 -4.02 7.47
C THR A 199 6.40 -3.19 6.23
N PRO A 200 5.20 -3.33 5.66
CA PRO A 200 4.79 -2.50 4.56
C PRO A 200 4.73 -1.04 5.02
N LYS A 201 5.16 -0.12 4.15
CA LYS A 201 4.95 1.31 4.39
C LYS A 201 3.53 1.68 4.04
N VAL A 202 2.83 2.26 5.00
CA VAL A 202 1.41 2.62 4.88
C VAL A 202 1.25 4.12 5.02
N ARG A 203 0.66 4.74 4.02
CA ARG A 203 0.13 6.10 4.09
C ARG A 203 -1.38 6.03 4.04
N LEU A 204 -2.00 6.35 5.14
CA LEU A 204 -3.44 6.35 5.29
C LEU A 204 -3.94 7.79 5.27
N LEU A 205 -4.76 8.11 4.29
CA LEU A 205 -5.46 9.38 4.21
C LEU A 205 -6.90 9.16 4.65
N ILE A 206 -7.30 9.79 5.73
CA ILE A 206 -8.64 9.67 6.31
C ILE A 206 -9.38 10.96 6.03
N TYR A 207 -10.58 10.85 5.45
CA TYR A 207 -11.52 11.94 5.31
C TYR A 207 -12.70 11.74 6.26
N ASP A 208 -13.18 12.83 6.85
CA ASP A 208 -14.48 12.80 7.52
C ASP A 208 -15.58 12.57 6.47
N THR A 209 -16.56 11.74 6.81
CA THR A 209 -17.71 11.44 5.95
C THR A 209 -18.53 12.69 5.54
N GLY A 210 -18.41 13.77 6.29
CA GLY A 210 -19.02 15.08 5.97
C GLY A 210 -18.19 15.97 5.06
N VAL A 211 -16.91 15.62 4.82
CA VAL A 211 -15.97 16.43 4.01
C VAL A 211 -15.64 15.69 2.73
N THR A 212 -16.21 16.12 1.62
CA THR A 212 -15.80 15.61 0.32
C THR A 212 -14.49 16.29 -0.10
N PRO A 213 -13.38 15.54 -0.28
CA PRO A 213 -12.10 16.14 -0.62
C PRO A 213 -12.16 16.91 -1.94
N GLY A 214 -11.71 18.16 -1.92
CA GLY A 214 -11.54 18.98 -3.11
C GLY A 214 -12.81 19.65 -3.65
N CYS A 215 -14.03 19.17 -3.32
CA CYS A 215 -15.26 19.75 -3.84
C CYS A 215 -16.04 20.47 -2.73
N GLY A 216 -16.47 21.70 -3.01
CA GLY A 216 -17.52 22.41 -2.27
C GLY A 216 -18.88 22.14 -2.88
N LEU A 217 -19.89 22.85 -2.41
CA LEU A 217 -21.23 22.87 -3.00
C LEU A 217 -21.53 24.29 -3.47
N ASP A 218 -22.11 24.44 -4.66
CA ASP A 218 -22.66 25.70 -5.14
C ASP A 218 -24.02 26.03 -4.46
N ALA A 219 -24.66 27.13 -4.88
CA ALA A 219 -25.94 27.52 -4.38
C ALA A 219 -27.07 26.50 -4.67
N ASP A 220 -26.90 25.70 -5.73
CA ASP A 220 -27.83 24.63 -6.13
C ASP A 220 -27.47 23.28 -5.48
N LYS A 221 -26.53 23.24 -4.56
CA LYS A 221 -25.97 22.02 -3.91
C LYS A 221 -25.29 21.03 -4.88
N LYS A 222 -24.79 21.52 -6.01
CA LYS A 222 -23.99 20.73 -6.93
C LYS A 222 -22.53 20.79 -6.51
N PRO A 223 -21.76 19.68 -6.67
CA PRO A 223 -20.34 19.67 -6.35
C PRO A 223 -19.56 20.57 -7.31
N VAL A 224 -18.80 21.51 -6.74
CA VAL A 224 -17.93 22.46 -7.47
C VAL A 224 -16.56 22.58 -6.81
N TYR A 225 -15.55 22.94 -7.60
CA TYR A 225 -14.24 23.33 -7.09
C TYR A 225 -13.84 24.71 -7.62
N SER A 226 -12.93 25.36 -6.92
CA SER A 226 -12.44 26.69 -7.30
C SER A 226 -11.23 26.56 -8.23
N ALA A 227 -11.49 26.56 -9.54
CA ALA A 227 -10.50 26.42 -10.60
C ALA A 227 -9.74 27.72 -10.85
N TYR A 228 -8.46 27.63 -11.24
CA TYR A 228 -7.69 28.78 -11.70
C TYR A 228 -7.97 29.07 -13.18
N LYS A 229 -7.87 30.35 -13.54
CA LYS A 229 -7.82 30.84 -14.92
C LYS A 229 -6.40 31.30 -15.26
N ASP A 230 -6.12 31.53 -16.54
CA ASP A 230 -4.81 31.94 -17.03
C ASP A 230 -4.28 33.24 -16.39
N ASP A 231 -5.17 34.13 -15.96
CA ASP A 231 -4.81 35.35 -15.24
C ASP A 231 -4.58 35.15 -13.73
N GLY A 232 -4.71 33.90 -13.23
CA GLY A 232 -4.56 33.55 -11.82
C GLY A 232 -5.80 33.84 -10.98
N SER A 233 -6.90 34.35 -11.57
CA SER A 233 -8.19 34.45 -10.90
C SER A 233 -8.84 33.07 -10.73
N ARG A 234 -9.89 32.98 -9.90
CA ARG A 234 -10.61 31.71 -9.67
C ARG A 234 -12.05 31.78 -10.18
N ALA A 235 -12.55 30.63 -10.63
CA ALA A 235 -13.96 30.44 -10.96
C ALA A 235 -14.42 29.07 -10.50
N GLU A 236 -15.69 28.96 -10.15
CA GLU A 236 -16.32 27.69 -9.84
C GLU A 236 -16.46 26.83 -11.10
N GLN A 237 -16.09 25.58 -10.99
CA GLN A 237 -16.21 24.56 -12.02
C GLN A 237 -16.87 23.30 -11.43
N PRO A 238 -17.60 22.52 -12.23
CA PRO A 238 -18.12 21.22 -11.79
C PRO A 238 -17.01 20.33 -11.25
N CYS A 239 -17.27 19.70 -10.12
CA CYS A 239 -16.32 18.85 -9.43
C CYS A 239 -16.79 17.39 -9.46
N ASP A 240 -15.97 16.52 -10.04
CA ASP A 240 -16.16 15.09 -9.88
C ASP A 240 -15.65 14.71 -8.48
N LEU A 241 -16.50 14.10 -7.68
CA LEU A 241 -16.13 13.65 -6.35
C LEU A 241 -15.01 12.59 -6.43
N ILE A 242 -13.94 12.77 -5.67
CA ILE A 242 -13.00 11.71 -5.46
C ILE A 242 -13.70 10.62 -4.64
N GLN A 243 -13.84 9.42 -5.19
CA GLN A 243 -14.38 8.30 -4.44
C GLN A 243 -13.42 7.96 -3.30
N ALA A 244 -13.93 7.95 -2.08
CA ALA A 244 -13.15 7.74 -0.85
C ALA A 244 -12.51 6.34 -0.73
N GLU A 245 -12.78 5.44 -1.65
CA GLU A 245 -12.37 4.03 -1.61
C GLU A 245 -11.15 3.71 -2.50
N THR A 246 -10.48 4.73 -3.04
CA THR A 246 -9.37 4.46 -3.97
C THR A 246 -8.08 4.15 -3.21
N ILE A 247 -7.54 2.96 -3.42
CA ILE A 247 -6.22 2.57 -2.94
C ILE A 247 -5.19 3.00 -3.98
N TYR A 248 -4.25 3.87 -3.59
CA TYR A 248 -3.14 4.28 -4.44
C TYR A 248 -1.88 3.51 -4.04
N LYS A 249 -1.22 2.88 -5.02
CA LYS A 249 0.12 2.30 -4.86
C LYS A 249 1.11 3.22 -5.54
N ALA A 250 1.93 3.90 -4.76
CA ALA A 250 3.03 4.69 -5.27
C ALA A 250 4.34 4.06 -4.80
N SER A 251 5.13 3.50 -5.72
CA SER A 251 6.38 2.77 -5.42
C SER A 251 6.16 1.62 -4.41
N SER A 252 6.82 1.64 -3.25
CA SER A 252 6.61 0.68 -2.16
C SER A 252 5.53 1.11 -1.16
N ASP A 253 4.93 2.30 -1.34
CA ASP A 253 3.98 2.86 -0.40
C ASP A 253 2.55 2.55 -0.84
N THR A 254 1.73 2.04 0.07
CA THR A 254 0.30 1.91 -0.12
C THR A 254 -0.39 3.14 0.47
N VAL A 255 -1.11 3.90 -0.36
CA VAL A 255 -1.93 5.04 0.09
C VAL A 255 -3.38 4.58 0.10
N LEU A 256 -3.96 4.53 1.29
CA LEU A 256 -5.36 4.16 1.49
C LEU A 256 -6.18 5.45 1.71
N GLN A 257 -7.19 5.62 0.89
CA GLN A 257 -8.11 6.76 0.98
C GLN A 257 -9.51 6.22 1.28
N ILE A 258 -9.93 6.31 2.53
CA ILE A 258 -11.18 5.70 3.02
C ILE A 258 -11.91 6.69 3.91
N GLY A 259 -13.24 6.75 3.78
CA GLY A 259 -14.10 7.46 4.73
C GLY A 259 -14.03 6.83 6.13
N VAL A 260 -14.22 7.63 7.16
CA VAL A 260 -14.26 7.13 8.54
C VAL A 260 -15.61 6.48 8.81
N ASP A 261 -15.63 5.17 9.00
CA ASP A 261 -16.80 4.41 9.39
C ASP A 261 -16.49 3.43 10.54
N GLN A 262 -17.51 2.71 11.00
CA GLN A 262 -17.36 1.78 12.13
C GLN A 262 -16.49 0.57 11.83
N ASN A 263 -16.30 0.22 10.56
CA ASN A 263 -15.55 -0.96 10.11
C ASN A 263 -14.19 -0.61 9.50
N LEU A 264 -13.81 0.66 9.55
CA LEU A 264 -12.60 1.17 8.87
C LEU A 264 -11.36 0.40 9.27
N THR A 265 -11.10 0.23 10.58
CA THR A 265 -9.89 -0.46 11.06
C THR A 265 -9.84 -1.91 10.62
N SER A 266 -10.97 -2.60 10.63
CA SER A 266 -11.07 -3.98 10.14
C SER A 266 -10.77 -4.08 8.64
N ALA A 267 -11.33 -3.18 7.84
CA ALA A 267 -11.10 -3.13 6.39
C ALA A 267 -9.64 -2.81 6.05
N LEU A 268 -9.04 -1.87 6.79
CA LEU A 268 -7.63 -1.50 6.63
C LEU A 268 -6.69 -2.65 6.98
N THR A 269 -6.91 -3.30 8.13
CA THR A 269 -6.12 -4.45 8.55
C THR A 269 -6.22 -5.59 7.54
N ALA A 270 -7.43 -5.90 7.05
CA ALA A 270 -7.63 -6.91 6.01
C ALA A 270 -6.84 -6.59 4.73
N SER A 271 -6.89 -5.32 4.27
CA SER A 271 -6.12 -4.87 3.10
C SER A 271 -4.62 -5.02 3.31
N LEU A 272 -4.09 -4.62 4.47
CA LEU A 272 -2.67 -4.75 4.80
C LEU A 272 -2.20 -6.21 4.80
N VAL A 273 -2.98 -7.10 5.39
CA VAL A 273 -2.69 -8.54 5.42
C VAL A 273 -2.67 -9.11 4.01
N ARG A 274 -3.70 -8.81 3.21
CA ARG A 274 -3.79 -9.23 1.81
C ARG A 274 -2.60 -8.74 0.99
N ASP A 275 -2.28 -7.44 1.06
CA ASP A 275 -1.19 -6.83 0.30
C ASP A 275 0.18 -7.35 0.72
N THR A 276 0.33 -7.83 1.96
CA THR A 276 1.57 -8.44 2.45
C THR A 276 1.72 -9.89 1.99
N TYR A 277 0.65 -10.69 2.05
CA TYR A 277 0.73 -12.12 1.74
C TYR A 277 0.55 -12.45 0.26
N ALA A 278 -0.26 -11.69 -0.50
CA ALA A 278 -0.50 -11.97 -1.91
C ALA A 278 0.79 -12.06 -2.76
N PRO A 279 1.78 -11.17 -2.61
CA PRO A 279 3.05 -11.29 -3.31
C PRO A 279 3.84 -12.55 -2.92
N LEU A 280 3.77 -12.96 -1.65
CA LEU A 280 4.45 -14.18 -1.16
C LEU A 280 3.86 -15.43 -1.79
N TRP A 281 2.54 -15.47 -2.00
CA TRP A 281 1.83 -16.60 -2.57
C TRP A 281 1.78 -16.60 -4.11
N THR A 282 2.51 -15.69 -4.78
CA THR A 282 2.50 -15.60 -6.24
C THR A 282 2.80 -16.96 -6.87
N GLY A 283 1.92 -17.40 -7.77
CA GLY A 283 2.01 -18.69 -8.45
C GLY A 283 1.56 -19.91 -7.64
N LYS A 284 1.05 -19.72 -6.43
CA LYS A 284 0.46 -20.78 -5.61
C LYS A 284 -1.05 -20.53 -5.42
N PRO A 285 -1.90 -21.51 -5.72
CA PRO A 285 -3.33 -21.41 -5.42
C PRO A 285 -3.52 -21.52 -3.89
N VAL A 286 -3.96 -20.42 -3.28
CA VAL A 286 -4.32 -20.38 -1.86
C VAL A 286 -5.83 -20.31 -1.76
N PRO A 287 -6.48 -21.21 -1.00
CA PRO A 287 -7.92 -21.20 -0.86
C PRO A 287 -8.45 -19.87 -0.33
N LEU A 288 -9.52 -19.38 -0.93
CA LEU A 288 -10.07 -18.06 -0.59
C LEU A 288 -10.52 -17.98 0.88
N TRP A 289 -11.09 -19.08 1.43
CA TRP A 289 -11.47 -19.12 2.83
C TRP A 289 -10.27 -18.92 3.78
N PHE A 290 -9.09 -19.44 3.41
CA PHE A 290 -7.90 -19.30 4.25
C PHE A 290 -7.39 -17.87 4.23
N SER A 291 -7.28 -17.25 3.04
CA SER A 291 -6.84 -15.85 2.93
C SER A 291 -7.80 -14.89 3.66
N ALA A 292 -9.11 -15.03 3.44
CA ALA A 292 -10.12 -14.20 4.10
C ALA A 292 -10.20 -14.45 5.62
N GLY A 293 -10.04 -15.69 6.04
CA GLY A 293 -9.93 -16.02 7.46
C GLY A 293 -8.69 -15.38 8.10
N LEU A 294 -7.55 -15.42 7.40
CA LEU A 294 -6.30 -14.81 7.87
C LEU A 294 -6.42 -13.30 8.02
N GLU A 295 -7.09 -12.61 7.08
CA GLU A 295 -7.39 -11.19 7.18
C GLU A 295 -8.14 -10.84 8.48
N GLN A 296 -9.13 -11.65 8.87
CA GLN A 296 -9.86 -11.47 10.12
C GLN A 296 -9.03 -11.89 11.34
N PHE A 297 -8.17 -12.88 11.20
CA PHE A 297 -7.30 -13.38 12.28
C PHE A 297 -6.27 -12.31 12.74
N TYR A 298 -5.87 -11.41 11.86
CA TYR A 298 -5.01 -10.25 12.16
C TYR A 298 -5.75 -9.08 12.81
N GLN A 299 -7.07 -9.14 12.95
CA GLN A 299 -7.81 -8.06 13.61
C GLN A 299 -7.60 -8.13 15.12
N ARG A 300 -7.36 -6.98 15.73
CA ARG A 300 -7.16 -6.89 17.18
C ARG A 300 -8.40 -7.32 17.97
N GLN A 301 -9.57 -6.96 17.47
CA GLN A 301 -10.82 -7.37 18.09
C GLN A 301 -11.34 -8.66 17.46
N PRO A 302 -11.46 -9.73 18.25
CA PRO A 302 -11.98 -10.99 17.73
C PRO A 302 -13.44 -10.85 17.31
N ASN A 303 -13.78 -11.43 16.16
CA ASN A 303 -15.16 -11.50 15.69
C ASN A 303 -15.95 -12.53 16.50
N ARG A 304 -16.50 -12.12 17.64
CA ARG A 304 -17.25 -13.01 18.55
C ARG A 304 -18.56 -13.48 17.93
N ASP A 305 -19.18 -12.67 17.09
CA ASP A 305 -20.45 -12.99 16.45
C ASP A 305 -20.30 -14.08 15.38
N ALA A 306 -19.09 -14.30 14.87
CA ALA A 306 -18.83 -15.34 13.87
C ALA A 306 -19.24 -16.73 14.36
N PHE A 307 -19.03 -17.06 15.63
CA PHE A 307 -19.42 -18.37 16.18
C PHE A 307 -20.93 -18.51 16.30
N PHE A 308 -21.62 -17.44 16.70
CA PHE A 308 -23.08 -17.43 16.74
C PHE A 308 -23.65 -17.57 15.33
N THR A 309 -23.20 -16.73 14.40
CA THR A 309 -23.62 -16.76 12.99
C THR A 309 -23.40 -18.14 12.36
N SER A 310 -22.25 -18.75 12.60
CA SER A 310 -21.93 -20.08 12.07
C SER A 310 -22.84 -21.18 12.67
N ARG A 311 -23.17 -21.10 13.97
CA ARG A 311 -24.08 -22.04 14.61
C ARG A 311 -25.52 -21.95 14.06
N GLU A 312 -26.01 -20.73 13.84
CA GLU A 312 -27.32 -20.50 13.23
C GLU A 312 -27.36 -21.01 11.78
N ALA A 313 -26.32 -20.77 11.01
CA ALA A 313 -26.20 -21.30 9.65
C ALA A 313 -26.21 -22.84 9.62
N LEU A 314 -25.52 -23.50 10.56
CA LEU A 314 -25.52 -24.96 10.68
C LEU A 314 -26.88 -25.51 11.06
N ARG A 315 -27.64 -24.82 11.94
CA ARG A 315 -29.02 -25.24 12.31
C ARG A 315 -29.99 -25.10 11.16
N SER A 316 -29.70 -24.26 10.20
CA SER A 316 -30.50 -23.99 9.00
C SER A 316 -30.03 -24.75 7.77
N ASP A 317 -29.12 -25.73 7.92
CA ASP A 317 -28.49 -26.50 6.83
C ASP A 317 -27.85 -25.64 5.74
N MET A 318 -27.27 -24.49 6.15
CA MET A 318 -26.59 -23.54 5.25
C MET A 318 -25.07 -23.42 5.47
N PRO A 319 -24.33 -24.46 5.90
CA PRO A 319 -22.89 -24.39 5.93
C PRO A 319 -22.33 -24.56 4.52
N PHE A 320 -21.25 -23.80 4.23
CA PHE A 320 -20.55 -23.97 2.97
C PHE A 320 -19.60 -25.17 3.00
N THR A 321 -19.54 -25.91 1.91
CA THR A 321 -18.47 -26.89 1.66
C THR A 321 -17.14 -26.18 1.36
N LEU A 322 -16.01 -26.87 1.46
CA LEU A 322 -14.71 -26.27 1.10
C LEU A 322 -14.69 -25.75 -0.33
N ALA A 323 -15.30 -26.47 -1.28
CA ALA A 323 -15.39 -26.01 -2.68
C ALA A 323 -16.20 -24.72 -2.84
N GLN A 324 -17.28 -24.55 -2.07
CA GLN A 324 -18.04 -23.29 -2.05
C GLN A 324 -17.26 -22.17 -1.36
N MET A 325 -16.45 -22.51 -0.36
CA MET A 325 -15.59 -21.56 0.35
C MET A 325 -14.39 -21.10 -0.48
N ASP A 326 -14.13 -21.74 -1.59
CA ASP A 326 -13.08 -21.33 -2.55
C ASP A 326 -13.61 -20.40 -3.66
N THR A 327 -14.85 -19.98 -3.52
CA THR A 327 -15.51 -19.02 -4.42
C THR A 327 -15.95 -17.80 -3.63
N PRO A 328 -15.80 -16.57 -4.17
CA PRO A 328 -16.30 -15.37 -3.51
C PRO A 328 -17.79 -15.48 -3.20
N PRO A 329 -18.23 -15.12 -1.98
CA PRO A 329 -19.64 -15.20 -1.61
C PRO A 329 -20.46 -14.15 -2.37
N SER A 330 -21.76 -14.44 -2.58
CA SER A 330 -22.73 -13.40 -2.92
C SER A 330 -22.92 -12.44 -1.74
N ALA A 331 -23.43 -11.24 -2.00
CA ALA A 331 -23.70 -10.25 -0.95
C ALA A 331 -24.59 -10.82 0.18
N GLU A 332 -25.57 -11.63 -0.15
CA GLU A 332 -26.48 -12.26 0.82
C GLU A 332 -25.78 -13.26 1.73
N ASN A 333 -24.78 -13.96 1.21
CA ASN A 333 -24.08 -15.05 1.90
C ASN A 333 -22.78 -14.58 2.58
N ALA A 334 -22.33 -13.34 2.32
CA ALA A 334 -21.04 -12.85 2.75
C ALA A 334 -20.81 -12.94 4.26
N ILE A 335 -21.85 -12.64 5.06
CA ILE A 335 -21.76 -12.66 6.53
C ILE A 335 -21.48 -14.07 7.03
N VAL A 336 -22.25 -15.08 6.55
CA VAL A 336 -22.09 -16.47 6.96
C VAL A 336 -20.78 -17.06 6.44
N TRP A 337 -20.45 -16.76 5.19
CA TRP A 337 -19.21 -17.20 4.57
C TRP A 337 -17.96 -16.69 5.32
N ASN A 338 -17.92 -15.40 5.64
CA ASN A 338 -16.82 -14.79 6.42
C ASN A 338 -16.76 -15.34 7.85
N ALA A 339 -17.91 -15.55 8.48
CA ALA A 339 -17.99 -16.14 9.80
C ALA A 339 -17.43 -17.58 9.82
N GLN A 340 -17.74 -18.38 8.79
CA GLN A 340 -17.21 -19.73 8.63
C GLN A 340 -15.70 -19.70 8.36
N ALA A 341 -15.19 -18.84 7.46
CA ALA A 341 -13.76 -18.70 7.16
C ALA A 341 -12.96 -18.40 8.44
N TYR A 342 -13.39 -17.39 9.19
CA TYR A 342 -12.78 -17.02 10.46
C TYR A 342 -12.88 -18.15 11.49
N GLY A 343 -14.07 -18.75 11.65
CA GLY A 343 -14.31 -19.84 12.60
C GLY A 343 -13.43 -21.07 12.35
N MET A 344 -13.17 -21.41 11.09
CA MET A 344 -12.25 -22.49 10.73
C MET A 344 -10.80 -22.19 11.13
N LEU A 345 -10.33 -20.94 10.96
CA LEU A 345 -8.98 -20.55 11.41
C LEU A 345 -8.86 -20.62 12.94
N ILE A 346 -9.86 -20.13 13.67
CA ILE A 346 -9.85 -20.20 15.13
C ILE A 346 -9.89 -21.67 15.60
N TYR A 347 -10.65 -22.52 14.92
CA TYR A 347 -10.62 -23.97 15.20
C TYR A 347 -9.20 -24.54 15.01
N LEU A 348 -8.54 -24.23 13.89
CA LEU A 348 -7.17 -24.67 13.65
C LEU A 348 -6.21 -24.13 14.73
N ALA A 349 -6.31 -22.85 15.07
CA ALA A 349 -5.51 -22.23 16.13
C ALA A 349 -5.74 -22.90 17.50
N SER A 350 -6.97 -23.26 17.82
CA SER A 350 -7.31 -23.97 19.07
C SER A 350 -6.69 -25.38 19.15
N ARG A 351 -6.53 -26.04 18.00
CA ARG A 351 -6.00 -27.40 17.89
C ARG A 351 -4.49 -27.48 17.84
N THR A 352 -3.87 -26.53 17.16
CA THR A 352 -2.44 -26.61 16.81
C THR A 352 -1.63 -25.46 17.37
N GLY A 353 -2.29 -24.42 17.87
CA GLY A 353 -1.66 -23.18 18.34
C GLY A 353 -1.67 -22.07 17.27
N VAL A 354 -1.73 -20.83 17.75
CA VAL A 354 -1.76 -19.61 16.93
C VAL A 354 -0.56 -19.54 15.97
N GLU A 355 0.62 -19.92 16.45
CA GLU A 355 1.86 -19.87 15.64
C GLU A 355 1.82 -20.77 14.41
N ASN A 356 1.09 -21.89 14.47
CA ASN A 356 0.98 -22.78 13.32
C ASN A 356 0.13 -22.21 12.18
N ILE A 357 -0.78 -21.28 12.46
CA ILE A 357 -1.52 -20.55 11.43
C ILE A 357 -0.56 -19.67 10.61
N PHE A 358 0.29 -18.90 11.28
CA PHE A 358 1.30 -18.07 10.62
C PHE A 358 2.37 -18.89 9.90
N ALA A 359 2.78 -20.01 10.53
CA ALA A 359 3.73 -20.93 9.90
C ALA A 359 3.15 -21.52 8.62
N LEU A 360 1.87 -21.94 8.63
CA LEU A 360 1.20 -22.42 7.42
C LEU A 360 1.23 -21.36 6.33
N ALA A 361 0.84 -20.13 6.63
CA ALA A 361 0.82 -19.03 5.66
C ALA A 361 2.22 -18.78 5.02
N ARG A 362 3.30 -18.92 5.80
CA ARG A 362 4.69 -18.77 5.31
C ARG A 362 5.19 -19.97 4.51
N ASP A 363 4.71 -21.17 4.79
CA ASP A 363 5.21 -22.40 4.17
C ASP A 363 4.56 -22.67 2.81
N ILE A 364 3.41 -22.07 2.50
CA ILE A 364 2.71 -22.21 1.22
C ILE A 364 3.67 -22.01 0.01
N PRO A 365 4.49 -20.95 -0.07
CA PRO A 365 5.38 -20.74 -1.20
C PRO A 365 6.39 -21.85 -1.41
N GLN A 366 6.79 -22.53 -0.35
CA GLN A 366 7.83 -23.56 -0.33
C GLN A 366 7.28 -24.98 -0.50
N SER A 367 5.96 -25.15 -0.41
CA SER A 367 5.26 -26.42 -0.53
C SER A 367 4.83 -26.70 -1.98
N ALA A 368 4.57 -27.97 -2.32
CA ALA A 368 4.09 -28.32 -3.64
C ALA A 368 2.67 -27.79 -3.87
N SER A 369 1.81 -27.88 -2.85
CA SER A 369 0.44 -27.37 -2.86
C SER A 369 0.07 -26.78 -1.49
N PHE A 370 -1.09 -26.11 -1.41
CA PHE A 370 -1.67 -25.67 -0.15
C PHE A 370 -2.00 -26.86 0.76
N GLU A 371 -2.53 -27.94 0.18
CA GLU A 371 -2.89 -29.18 0.91
C GLU A 371 -1.66 -29.81 1.56
N ASP A 372 -0.51 -29.83 0.87
CA ASP A 372 0.74 -30.36 1.43
C ASP A 372 1.24 -29.51 2.60
N ALA A 373 1.22 -28.18 2.45
CA ALA A 373 1.56 -27.25 3.53
C ALA A 373 0.62 -27.42 4.72
N PHE A 374 -0.69 -27.52 4.46
CA PHE A 374 -1.72 -27.72 5.46
C PHE A 374 -1.50 -29.02 6.25
N LYS A 375 -1.33 -30.14 5.55
CA LYS A 375 -1.11 -31.46 6.16
C LYS A 375 0.16 -31.48 7.01
N ALA A 376 1.22 -30.90 6.50
CA ALA A 376 2.50 -30.81 7.23
C ALA A 376 2.37 -30.01 8.54
N ARG A 377 1.61 -28.91 8.55
CA ARG A 377 1.46 -28.03 9.71
C ARG A 377 0.34 -28.43 10.65
N MET A 378 -0.80 -28.89 10.13
CA MET A 378 -1.98 -29.20 10.93
C MET A 378 -2.01 -30.66 11.40
N GLY A 379 -1.25 -31.56 10.74
CA GLY A 379 -1.15 -32.97 11.09
C GLY A 379 -2.35 -33.81 10.63
N PHE A 380 -3.22 -33.26 9.79
CA PHE A 380 -4.36 -33.97 9.21
C PHE A 380 -4.73 -33.44 7.83
N ASP A 381 -5.52 -34.19 7.08
CA ASP A 381 -5.92 -33.81 5.72
C ASP A 381 -7.04 -32.78 5.74
N ILE A 382 -6.97 -31.80 4.84
CA ILE A 382 -7.94 -30.69 4.72
C ILE A 382 -9.38 -31.18 4.48
N ALA A 383 -9.55 -32.31 3.82
CA ALA A 383 -10.88 -32.89 3.54
C ALA A 383 -11.75 -33.08 4.79
N GLY A 384 -11.14 -33.34 5.95
CA GLY A 384 -11.84 -33.49 7.22
C GLY A 384 -12.12 -32.18 7.96
N LEU A 385 -11.61 -31.03 7.48
CA LEU A 385 -11.63 -29.77 8.21
C LEU A 385 -13.05 -29.31 8.55
N VAL A 386 -13.95 -29.25 7.56
CA VAL A 386 -15.31 -28.73 7.76
C VAL A 386 -16.08 -29.56 8.77
N ALA A 387 -16.08 -30.88 8.63
CA ALA A 387 -16.79 -31.80 9.56
C ALA A 387 -16.23 -31.69 10.99
N ALA A 388 -14.91 -31.60 11.13
CA ALA A 388 -14.27 -31.47 12.43
C ALA A 388 -14.56 -30.11 13.07
N TRP A 389 -14.52 -29.01 12.30
CA TRP A 389 -14.90 -27.66 12.74
C TRP A 389 -16.39 -27.61 13.15
N GLN A 390 -17.30 -28.17 12.36
CA GLN A 390 -18.73 -28.21 12.67
C GLN A 390 -18.98 -28.94 14.00
N THR A 391 -18.33 -30.08 14.21
CA THR A 391 -18.42 -30.84 15.48
C THR A 391 -17.86 -30.02 16.64
N TRP A 392 -16.74 -29.34 16.45
CA TRP A 392 -16.13 -28.51 17.48
C TRP A 392 -16.99 -27.29 17.84
N LEU A 393 -17.67 -26.68 16.88
CA LEU A 393 -18.45 -25.47 17.07
C LEU A 393 -19.55 -25.56 18.12
N PHE A 394 -20.07 -26.77 18.39
CA PHE A 394 -21.08 -27.02 19.42
C PHE A 394 -20.51 -27.47 20.78
N LYS A 395 -19.19 -27.56 20.88
CA LYS A 395 -18.56 -27.88 22.16
C LYS A 395 -18.47 -26.66 23.08
N ARG A 396 -18.47 -26.91 24.38
CA ARG A 396 -18.37 -25.87 25.42
C ARG A 396 -17.06 -25.06 25.31
N GLU A 397 -15.98 -25.67 24.85
CA GLU A 397 -14.67 -25.00 24.68
C GLU A 397 -14.72 -23.83 23.70
N THR A 398 -15.71 -23.80 22.78
CA THR A 398 -15.87 -22.69 21.83
C THR A 398 -16.35 -21.39 22.46
N GLU A 399 -16.86 -21.41 23.68
CA GLU A 399 -17.26 -20.19 24.41
C GLU A 399 -16.06 -19.26 24.65
N ASN A 400 -14.87 -19.84 24.79
CA ASN A 400 -13.61 -19.12 24.98
C ASN A 400 -12.70 -19.15 23.74
N ALA A 401 -13.21 -19.55 22.58
CA ALA A 401 -12.39 -19.71 21.38
C ALA A 401 -11.77 -18.38 20.88
N TYR A 402 -12.37 -17.24 21.23
CA TYR A 402 -11.79 -15.92 20.96
C TYR A 402 -10.41 -15.71 21.61
N LEU A 403 -10.02 -16.52 22.61
CA LEU A 403 -8.68 -16.48 23.21
C LEU A 403 -7.59 -17.04 22.28
N TYR A 404 -7.95 -17.77 21.24
CA TYR A 404 -6.99 -18.29 20.24
C TYR A 404 -6.69 -17.29 19.12
N THR A 405 -6.82 -16.00 19.40
CA THR A 405 -6.39 -14.93 18.50
C THR A 405 -4.98 -14.45 18.84
N PRO A 406 -4.24 -13.87 17.89
CA PRO A 406 -2.84 -13.48 18.10
C PRO A 406 -2.60 -12.53 19.29
N TYR A 407 -3.56 -11.63 19.53
CA TYR A 407 -3.43 -10.59 20.57
C TYR A 407 -3.91 -11.02 21.96
N LEU A 408 -4.66 -12.09 22.03
CA LEU A 408 -5.21 -12.61 23.29
C LEU A 408 -4.60 -13.96 23.69
N ALA A 409 -3.82 -14.58 22.80
CA ALA A 409 -3.03 -15.74 23.14
C ALA A 409 -2.13 -15.38 24.31
N THR A 410 -2.58 -15.69 25.52
CA THR A 410 -1.81 -15.45 26.73
C THR A 410 -0.47 -16.14 26.58
N THR A 411 0.61 -15.42 26.81
CA THR A 411 1.90 -16.01 27.14
C THR A 411 1.61 -17.13 28.14
N PRO A 412 2.00 -18.39 27.88
CA PRO A 412 1.70 -19.47 28.81
C PRO A 412 2.22 -19.01 30.17
N THR A 413 1.32 -18.81 31.11
CA THR A 413 1.70 -18.54 32.51
C THR A 413 2.65 -19.67 32.88
N PRO A 414 3.93 -19.39 33.23
CA PRO A 414 4.84 -20.45 33.56
C PRO A 414 4.15 -21.30 34.62
N THR A 415 3.84 -22.55 34.26
CA THR A 415 3.25 -23.51 35.19
C THR A 415 4.20 -23.51 36.38
N ALA A 416 3.73 -23.03 37.51
CA ALA A 416 4.53 -23.03 38.73
C ALA A 416 5.03 -24.45 38.91
N THR A 417 6.33 -24.62 38.69
CA THR A 417 7.00 -25.91 38.95
C THR A 417 6.75 -26.15 40.42
N VAL A 418 5.90 -27.12 40.73
CA VAL A 418 5.68 -27.57 42.09
C VAL A 418 7.03 -28.08 42.55
N THR A 419 7.79 -27.23 43.21
CA THR A 419 8.99 -27.64 43.93
C THR A 419 8.50 -28.55 45.01
N GLN A 420 8.69 -29.86 44.86
CA GLN A 420 8.45 -30.83 45.90
C GLN A 420 9.36 -30.42 47.08
N THR A 421 8.77 -29.78 48.04
CA THR A 421 9.42 -29.58 49.34
C THR A 421 9.67 -30.98 49.93
N GLN A 422 10.95 -31.41 49.90
CA GLN A 422 11.32 -32.66 50.59
C GLN A 422 10.96 -32.48 52.08
N THR A 423 10.03 -33.29 52.53
CA THR A 423 9.68 -33.39 53.95
C THR A 423 10.97 -33.80 54.69
N PRO A 424 11.43 -33.07 55.71
CA PRO A 424 12.61 -33.46 56.47
C PRO A 424 12.39 -34.80 57.11
N ILE A 425 13.32 -35.71 56.89
CA ILE A 425 13.37 -37.02 57.50
C ILE A 425 13.57 -36.81 59.02
N PRO A 426 12.68 -37.34 59.88
CA PRO A 426 12.87 -37.21 61.34
C PRO A 426 14.15 -37.92 61.79
N PRO A 427 14.90 -37.37 62.78
CA PRO A 427 16.14 -37.98 63.23
C PRO A 427 15.85 -39.36 63.86
N THR A 428 16.64 -40.36 63.42
CA THR A 428 16.63 -41.69 63.98
C THR A 428 17.15 -41.58 65.42
N VAL A 429 16.31 -41.94 66.37
CA VAL A 429 16.73 -42.09 67.80
C VAL A 429 17.48 -43.43 67.88
N THR A 430 18.78 -43.37 68.15
CA THR A 430 19.59 -44.55 68.49
C THR A 430 19.56 -44.73 70.00
N GLU A 431 19.02 -45.86 70.46
CA GLU A 431 19.17 -46.35 71.85
C GLU A 431 20.57 -46.94 72.10
#